data_260940d6b3efb852d4a83ed348d42944
#
_entry.id   260940d6b3efb852d4a83ed348d42944
#
_cell.length_a   1.000
_cell.length_b   1.000
_cell.length_c   1.000
_cell.angle_alpha   90.00
_cell.angle_beta   90.00
_cell.angle_gamma   90.00
#
_symmetry.space_group_name_H-M   'P 1'
#
loop_
_entity.id
_entity.type
_entity.pdbx_description
1 polymer ?
#
loop_
_entity_poly.entity_id
_entity_poly.type
_entity_poly.pdbx_seq_one_letter_code
_entity_poly.pdbx_strand_id
1 'polypeptide(L)'
;MLQTDLYSFSYKKGSLLPWCKRCGAQHFYKDGKNKQGIQRYECRKCGFRFVWTSDLPRRNFFSSVMTFAVELYTSLRVAASLRGIKEILRKAFNVIVSHETIRQWVLNSKHSIDENAIVTGTWHIDETYFKIKKVGYWTWIVRCRESKHVIAWHISQTRLLKDARAVLRRAMGQSKGVRPEKIITDGLWQYPAAIKKEVGWNWREQKIKHVISSGIGKNAFIERLNREIKRRLKWFSFFQALEGANAFFGLWFYHHNTHALT
;
A
#
# COMPACT_ATOMS: atom_id res chain seq x y z
N MET A 1 -16.76 -18.72 -12.17
CA MET A 1 -16.01 -19.04 -10.94
C MET A 1 -15.41 -17.76 -10.41
N LEU A 2 -15.96 -17.20 -9.33
CA LEU A 2 -15.51 -15.98 -8.71
C LEU A 2 -14.27 -16.31 -7.86
N GLN A 3 -13.15 -15.79 -8.27
CA GLN A 3 -11.90 -15.88 -7.53
C GLN A 3 -11.97 -14.94 -6.31
N THR A 4 -12.32 -15.48 -5.15
CA THR A 4 -12.62 -14.76 -3.90
C THR A 4 -11.44 -14.66 -2.94
N ASP A 5 -10.19 -14.73 -3.39
CA ASP A 5 -9.04 -14.83 -2.48
C ASP A 5 -7.93 -13.80 -2.76
N LEU A 6 -8.30 -12.51 -2.91
CA LEU A 6 -7.31 -11.42 -2.99
C LEU A 6 -6.83 -10.90 -1.62
N TYR A 7 -7.48 -11.31 -0.54
CA TYR A 7 -7.09 -10.96 0.82
C TYR A 7 -7.22 -12.19 1.72
N SER A 8 -6.38 -13.18 1.46
CA SER A 8 -6.20 -14.26 2.41
C SER A 8 -5.50 -13.71 3.67
N PHE A 9 -6.27 -13.04 4.52
CA PHE A 9 -6.02 -13.25 5.93
C PHE A 9 -6.25 -14.75 6.13
N SER A 10 -5.17 -15.52 6.10
CA SER A 10 -5.23 -16.95 6.31
C SER A 10 -5.69 -17.23 7.73
N TYR A 11 -6.99 -17.10 7.93
CA TYR A 11 -7.64 -17.75 9.04
C TYR A 11 -7.70 -19.22 8.68
N LYS A 12 -6.68 -19.97 9.07
CA LYS A 12 -6.88 -21.38 9.32
C LYS A 12 -8.06 -21.43 10.30
N LYS A 13 -9.20 -21.93 9.85
CA LYS A 13 -10.30 -22.42 10.67
C LYS A 13 -9.80 -23.63 11.44
N GLY A 14 -8.80 -23.44 12.29
CA GLY A 14 -8.46 -24.33 13.36
C GLY A 14 -9.10 -23.72 14.61
N SER A 15 -9.80 -24.50 15.38
CA SER A 15 -10.26 -24.14 16.71
C SER A 15 -9.07 -23.71 17.55
N LEU A 16 -8.70 -22.45 17.46
CA LEU A 16 -7.69 -21.87 18.32
C LEU A 16 -8.28 -21.87 19.72
N LEU A 17 -7.86 -22.83 20.52
CA LEU A 17 -8.14 -22.82 21.95
C LEU A 17 -7.68 -21.46 22.50
N PRO A 18 -8.45 -20.86 23.42
CA PRO A 18 -8.04 -19.62 24.06
C PRO A 18 -6.65 -19.74 24.67
N TRP A 19 -5.92 -18.67 24.65
CA TRP A 19 -4.63 -18.56 25.33
C TRP A 19 -4.56 -17.25 26.12
N CYS A 20 -3.85 -17.24 27.22
CA CYS A 20 -3.72 -16.09 28.10
C CYS A 20 -2.90 -14.99 27.40
N LYS A 21 -3.48 -13.81 27.19
CA LYS A 21 -2.84 -12.66 26.56
C LYS A 21 -1.65 -12.09 27.34
N ARG A 22 -1.54 -12.43 28.65
CA ARG A 22 -0.45 -11.94 29.52
C ARG A 22 0.74 -12.88 29.56
N CYS A 23 0.52 -14.20 29.63
CA CYS A 23 1.60 -15.18 29.82
C CYS A 23 1.63 -16.31 28.79
N GLY A 24 0.76 -16.31 27.78
CA GLY A 24 0.70 -17.31 26.72
C GLY A 24 0.14 -18.69 27.14
N ALA A 25 -0.18 -18.90 28.42
CA ALA A 25 -0.68 -20.18 28.90
C ALA A 25 -2.05 -20.54 28.31
N GLN A 26 -2.26 -21.84 28.03
CA GLN A 26 -3.52 -22.37 27.47
C GLN A 26 -4.45 -23.00 28.53
N HIS A 27 -4.09 -22.89 29.81
CA HIS A 27 -4.88 -23.40 30.90
C HIS A 27 -5.63 -22.26 31.60
N PHE A 28 -6.96 -22.31 31.59
CA PHE A 28 -7.85 -21.28 32.15
C PHE A 28 -9.16 -21.85 32.64
N TYR A 29 -9.82 -21.10 33.56
CA TYR A 29 -11.18 -21.36 34.01
C TYR A 29 -12.16 -20.44 33.27
N LYS A 30 -13.42 -20.89 33.14
CA LYS A 30 -14.54 -20.02 32.76
C LYS A 30 -14.89 -19.16 33.98
N ASP A 31 -14.81 -17.83 33.82
CA ASP A 31 -15.07 -16.83 34.85
C ASP A 31 -16.31 -16.00 34.48
N GLY A 32 -17.47 -16.66 34.40
CA GLY A 32 -18.74 -16.03 34.13
C GLY A 32 -18.79 -15.31 32.75
N LYS A 33 -19.80 -14.46 32.58
CA LYS A 33 -19.99 -13.65 31.37
C LYS A 33 -19.85 -12.16 31.66
N ASN A 34 -19.42 -11.36 30.69
CA ASN A 34 -19.44 -9.91 30.82
C ASN A 34 -20.87 -9.35 30.65
N LYS A 35 -21.04 -8.02 30.81
CA LYS A 35 -22.32 -7.33 30.61
C LYS A 35 -22.93 -7.48 29.18
N GLN A 36 -22.12 -7.91 28.21
CA GLN A 36 -22.52 -8.16 26.83
C GLN A 36 -22.80 -9.66 26.56
N GLY A 37 -22.83 -10.51 27.57
CA GLY A 37 -23.07 -11.94 27.43
C GLY A 37 -21.86 -12.76 26.97
N ILE A 38 -20.68 -12.16 26.79
CA ILE A 38 -19.48 -12.83 26.29
C ILE A 38 -18.76 -13.54 27.42
N GLN A 39 -18.34 -14.80 27.18
CA GLN A 39 -17.64 -15.63 28.16
C GLN A 39 -16.30 -15.00 28.57
N ARG A 40 -16.07 -14.83 29.89
CA ARG A 40 -14.79 -14.49 30.50
C ARG A 40 -14.03 -15.72 30.90
N TYR A 41 -12.71 -15.60 30.91
CA TYR A 41 -11.79 -16.64 31.33
C TYR A 41 -10.77 -16.08 32.32
N GLU A 42 -10.31 -16.92 33.26
CA GLU A 42 -9.21 -16.59 34.17
C GLU A 42 -8.07 -17.59 33.95
N CYS A 43 -6.87 -17.05 33.74
CA CYS A 43 -5.67 -17.85 33.51
C CYS A 43 -5.23 -18.56 34.78
N ARG A 44 -5.06 -19.89 34.74
CA ARG A 44 -4.56 -20.68 35.86
C ARG A 44 -3.13 -20.33 36.28
N LYS A 45 -2.30 -19.85 35.33
CA LYS A 45 -0.89 -19.58 35.59
C LYS A 45 -0.64 -18.20 36.23
N CYS A 46 -1.36 -17.15 35.80
CA CYS A 46 -1.08 -15.78 36.22
C CYS A 46 -2.30 -15.02 36.76
N GLY A 47 -3.47 -15.65 36.92
CA GLY A 47 -4.69 -15.00 37.42
C GLY A 47 -5.29 -13.94 36.51
N PHE A 48 -4.73 -13.71 35.31
CA PHE A 48 -5.21 -12.67 34.41
C PHE A 48 -6.59 -13.02 33.85
N ARG A 49 -7.56 -12.13 34.02
CA ARG A 49 -8.92 -12.26 33.49
C ARG A 49 -9.01 -11.65 32.11
N PHE A 50 -9.58 -12.40 31.17
CA PHE A 50 -9.70 -11.97 29.77
C PHE A 50 -10.97 -12.53 29.13
N VAL A 51 -11.36 -11.89 28.06
CA VAL A 51 -12.39 -12.36 27.15
C VAL A 51 -11.68 -12.95 25.93
N TRP A 52 -12.06 -14.16 25.56
CA TRP A 52 -11.66 -14.75 24.31
C TRP A 52 -12.80 -14.60 23.31
N THR A 53 -12.54 -13.82 22.30
CA THR A 53 -13.37 -13.80 21.10
C THR A 53 -12.52 -14.41 20.00
N SER A 54 -13.02 -15.43 19.32
CA SER A 54 -12.37 -16.07 18.17
C SER A 54 -12.08 -15.09 17.04
N ASP A 55 -12.75 -13.96 17.08
CA ASP A 55 -12.60 -12.85 16.15
C ASP A 55 -11.76 -11.76 16.78
N LEU A 56 -11.02 -11.07 15.94
CA LEU A 56 -10.06 -10.01 16.28
C LEU A 56 -10.57 -9.11 17.41
N PRO A 57 -9.77 -8.91 18.49
CA PRO A 57 -10.20 -8.08 19.60
C PRO A 57 -10.59 -6.69 19.13
N ARG A 58 -11.83 -6.28 19.41
CA ARG A 58 -12.44 -4.97 19.11
C ARG A 58 -12.82 -4.68 17.64
N ARG A 59 -12.96 -5.67 16.76
CA ARG A 59 -13.51 -5.44 15.42
C ARG A 59 -14.92 -6.01 15.32
N ASN A 60 -15.92 -5.14 15.43
CA ASN A 60 -17.35 -5.50 15.30
C ASN A 60 -17.79 -5.69 13.85
N PHE A 61 -16.85 -5.75 12.88
CA PHE A 61 -17.15 -5.80 11.46
C PHE A 61 -16.44 -6.97 10.79
N PHE A 62 -17.12 -7.59 9.83
CA PHE A 62 -16.55 -8.65 9.01
C PHE A 62 -15.35 -8.12 8.22
N SER A 63 -14.30 -8.91 8.10
CA SER A 63 -13.09 -8.57 7.33
C SER A 63 -13.43 -8.20 5.89
N SER A 64 -14.40 -8.89 5.28
CA SER A 64 -14.88 -8.61 3.91
C SER A 64 -15.44 -7.19 3.74
N VAL A 65 -16.18 -6.67 4.73
CA VAL A 65 -16.70 -5.30 4.70
C VAL A 65 -15.56 -4.28 4.77
N MET A 66 -14.55 -4.55 5.62
CA MET A 66 -13.38 -3.69 5.75
C MET A 66 -12.55 -3.68 4.46
N THR A 67 -12.31 -4.85 3.89
CA THR A 67 -11.62 -5.01 2.60
C THR A 67 -12.35 -4.25 1.50
N PHE A 68 -13.65 -4.47 1.36
CA PHE A 68 -14.47 -3.77 0.37
C PHE A 68 -14.40 -2.24 0.54
N ALA A 69 -14.44 -1.73 1.77
CA ALA A 69 -14.30 -0.30 2.03
C ALA A 69 -12.94 0.26 1.60
N VAL A 70 -11.85 -0.48 1.85
CA VAL A 70 -10.49 -0.11 1.44
C VAL A 70 -10.36 -0.15 -0.08
N GLU A 71 -10.92 -1.16 -0.73
CA GLU A 71 -10.95 -1.26 -2.20
C GLU A 71 -11.71 -0.10 -2.83
N LEU A 72 -12.88 0.26 -2.34
CA LEU A 72 -13.63 1.42 -2.82
C LEU A 72 -12.83 2.73 -2.68
N TYR A 73 -12.03 2.85 -1.62
CA TYR A 73 -11.20 4.04 -1.40
C TYR A 73 -10.06 4.14 -2.42
N THR A 74 -9.46 3.03 -2.79
CA THR A 74 -8.28 2.96 -3.67
C THR A 74 -8.60 2.61 -5.12
N SER A 75 -9.81 2.14 -5.40
CA SER A 75 -10.22 1.71 -6.74
C SER A 75 -9.94 2.76 -7.81
N LEU A 76 -9.40 2.30 -8.92
CA LEU A 76 -9.15 3.12 -10.12
C LEU A 76 -10.44 3.51 -10.84
N ARG A 77 -11.48 2.68 -10.73
CA ARG A 77 -12.75 2.83 -11.45
C ARG A 77 -13.83 3.48 -10.60
N VAL A 78 -13.89 3.14 -9.32
CA VAL A 78 -14.92 3.62 -8.38
C VAL A 78 -14.24 4.45 -7.30
N ALA A 79 -13.93 5.70 -7.60
CA ALA A 79 -13.30 6.60 -6.65
C ALA A 79 -14.34 7.07 -5.63
N ALA A 80 -14.37 6.48 -4.44
CA ALA A 80 -15.25 6.91 -3.37
C ALA A 80 -14.50 7.68 -2.28
N SER A 81 -15.09 8.77 -1.78
CA SER A 81 -14.60 9.46 -0.59
C SER A 81 -14.92 8.64 0.66
N LEU A 82 -14.22 8.87 1.77
CA LEU A 82 -14.52 8.18 3.04
C LEU A 82 -15.98 8.37 3.48
N ARG A 83 -16.55 9.56 3.20
CA ARG A 83 -17.98 9.82 3.48
C ARG A 83 -18.89 9.07 2.50
N GLY A 84 -18.53 8.99 1.23
CA GLY A 84 -19.25 8.20 0.23
C GLY A 84 -19.24 6.71 0.57
N ILE A 85 -18.10 6.17 0.98
CA ILE A 85 -17.97 4.78 1.44
C ILE A 85 -18.89 4.52 2.65
N LYS A 86 -18.91 5.42 3.62
CA LYS A 86 -19.84 5.34 4.77
C LYS A 86 -21.30 5.17 4.31
N GLU A 87 -21.73 5.97 3.33
CA GLU A 87 -23.10 5.89 2.81
C GLU A 87 -23.35 4.59 2.04
N ILE A 88 -22.39 4.12 1.25
CA ILE A 88 -22.46 2.84 0.54
C ILE A 88 -22.61 1.70 1.55
N LEU A 89 -21.75 1.67 2.58
CA LEU A 89 -21.81 0.63 3.62
C LEU A 89 -23.15 0.63 4.36
N ARG A 90 -23.68 1.80 4.68
CA ARG A 90 -24.98 1.94 5.33
C ARG A 90 -26.11 1.42 4.45
N LYS A 91 -26.14 1.82 3.16
CA LYS A 91 -27.24 1.50 2.24
C LYS A 91 -27.20 0.06 1.74
N ALA A 92 -26.01 -0.45 1.39
CA ALA A 92 -25.87 -1.77 0.77
C ALA A 92 -25.73 -2.92 1.78
N PHE A 93 -25.14 -2.65 2.94
CA PHE A 93 -24.79 -3.69 3.92
C PHE A 93 -25.40 -3.47 5.31
N ASN A 94 -26.19 -2.39 5.47
CA ASN A 94 -26.73 -1.97 6.77
C ASN A 94 -25.63 -1.82 7.86
N VAL A 95 -24.41 -1.46 7.44
CA VAL A 95 -23.27 -1.27 8.32
C VAL A 95 -23.12 0.21 8.68
N ILE A 96 -23.28 0.52 9.96
CA ILE A 96 -23.20 1.88 10.49
C ILE A 96 -21.81 2.11 11.07
N VAL A 97 -20.98 2.87 10.34
CA VAL A 97 -19.61 3.23 10.76
C VAL A 97 -19.36 4.72 10.54
N SER A 98 -18.39 5.28 11.28
CA SER A 98 -17.92 6.64 11.02
C SER A 98 -16.95 6.67 9.85
N HIS A 99 -16.84 7.81 9.17
CA HIS A 99 -15.80 7.97 8.14
C HIS A 99 -14.38 7.89 8.72
N GLU A 100 -14.22 8.20 10.01
CA GLU A 100 -12.96 8.06 10.73
C GLU A 100 -12.59 6.57 10.94
N THR A 101 -13.58 5.72 11.24
CA THR A 101 -13.37 4.27 11.31
C THR A 101 -12.85 3.73 9.98
N ILE A 102 -13.44 4.17 8.86
CA ILE A 102 -12.98 3.78 7.52
C ILE A 102 -11.57 4.29 7.27
N ARG A 103 -11.26 5.54 7.68
CA ARG A 103 -9.90 6.08 7.61
C ARG A 103 -8.90 5.21 8.36
N GLN A 104 -9.24 4.75 9.56
CA GLN A 104 -8.38 3.84 10.33
C GLN A 104 -8.20 2.48 9.63
N TRP A 105 -9.22 1.96 8.96
CA TRP A 105 -9.07 0.75 8.15
C TRP A 105 -8.06 0.95 7.02
N VAL A 106 -8.15 2.07 6.31
CA VAL A 106 -7.20 2.43 5.25
C VAL A 106 -5.76 2.54 5.80
N LEU A 107 -5.57 3.27 6.91
CA LEU A 107 -4.24 3.46 7.51
C LEU A 107 -3.63 2.15 8.04
N ASN A 108 -4.47 1.25 8.57
CA ASN A 108 -4.03 -0.03 9.11
C ASN A 108 -3.86 -1.13 8.05
N SER A 109 -4.30 -0.86 6.82
CA SER A 109 -4.11 -1.78 5.70
C SER A 109 -2.65 -1.73 5.27
N LYS A 110 -1.88 -2.77 5.61
CA LYS A 110 -0.48 -2.92 5.19
C LYS A 110 -0.45 -3.76 3.93
N HIS A 111 0.04 -3.19 2.85
CA HIS A 111 0.29 -3.91 1.61
C HIS A 111 1.74 -3.70 1.24
N SER A 112 2.47 -4.79 1.03
CA SER A 112 3.78 -4.79 0.42
C SER A 112 3.63 -4.84 -1.10
N ILE A 113 4.53 -4.21 -1.82
CA ILE A 113 4.69 -4.47 -3.25
C ILE A 113 5.06 -5.94 -3.40
N ASP A 114 4.48 -6.63 -4.38
CA ASP A 114 4.73 -8.05 -4.61
C ASP A 114 6.23 -8.33 -4.76
N GLU A 115 6.77 -9.11 -3.84
CA GLU A 115 8.19 -9.48 -3.80
C GLU A 115 8.59 -10.41 -4.95
N ASN A 116 7.63 -10.99 -5.65
CA ASN A 116 7.84 -11.91 -6.77
C ASN A 116 7.69 -11.22 -8.13
N ALA A 117 7.43 -9.91 -8.15
CA ALA A 117 7.29 -9.19 -9.41
C ALA A 117 8.59 -9.26 -10.23
N ILE A 118 8.45 -9.56 -11.53
CA ILE A 118 9.57 -9.46 -12.47
C ILE A 118 9.96 -7.99 -12.59
N VAL A 119 11.19 -7.67 -12.22
CA VAL A 119 11.69 -6.29 -12.16
C VAL A 119 12.88 -6.04 -13.10
N THR A 120 13.17 -7.01 -13.97
CA THR A 120 14.23 -6.94 -14.99
C THR A 120 13.82 -6.10 -16.18
N GLY A 121 14.78 -5.72 -17.03
CA GLY A 121 14.52 -5.01 -18.27
C GLY A 121 14.55 -3.49 -18.14
N THR A 122 13.50 -2.79 -18.60
CA THR A 122 13.46 -1.33 -18.70
C THR A 122 12.69 -0.72 -17.54
N TRP A 123 13.34 0.17 -16.80
CA TRP A 123 12.68 0.99 -15.78
C TRP A 123 12.36 2.39 -16.29
N HIS A 124 11.15 2.83 -16.05
CA HIS A 124 10.73 4.22 -16.26
C HIS A 124 10.65 4.91 -14.90
N ILE A 125 11.20 6.13 -14.84
CA ILE A 125 11.20 6.93 -13.62
C ILE A 125 10.60 8.29 -13.94
N ASP A 126 9.68 8.72 -13.09
CA ASP A 126 9.04 10.02 -13.19
C ASP A 126 8.49 10.43 -11.82
N GLU A 127 8.11 11.69 -11.67
CA GLU A 127 7.49 12.18 -10.46
C GLU A 127 6.17 12.89 -10.71
N THR A 128 5.29 12.81 -9.73
CA THR A 128 3.97 13.45 -9.76
C THR A 128 3.80 14.38 -8.57
N TYR A 129 3.40 15.62 -8.86
CA TYR A 129 3.11 16.63 -7.84
C TYR A 129 1.73 16.45 -7.23
N PHE A 130 1.64 16.63 -5.91
CA PHE A 130 0.39 16.66 -5.15
C PHE A 130 0.52 17.55 -3.90
N LYS A 131 -0.57 17.73 -3.14
CA LYS A 131 -0.57 18.58 -1.96
C LYS A 131 -0.95 17.80 -0.71
N ILE A 132 -0.26 18.12 0.39
CA ILE A 132 -0.66 17.76 1.75
C ILE A 132 -1.00 19.07 2.45
N LYS A 133 -2.26 19.25 2.85
CA LYS A 133 -2.81 20.55 3.23
C LYS A 133 -2.56 21.56 2.09
N LYS A 134 -1.82 22.62 2.35
CA LYS A 134 -1.45 23.64 1.35
C LYS A 134 -0.02 23.48 0.83
N VAL A 135 0.76 22.53 1.38
CA VAL A 135 2.18 22.32 1.05
C VAL A 135 2.34 21.34 -0.10
N GLY A 136 3.20 21.66 -1.05
CA GLY A 136 3.51 20.82 -2.19
C GLY A 136 4.42 19.63 -1.83
N TYR A 137 4.14 18.49 -2.45
CA TYR A 137 4.91 17.25 -2.33
C TYR A 137 5.04 16.58 -3.69
N TRP A 138 6.02 15.72 -3.82
CA TRP A 138 6.31 14.92 -5.00
C TRP A 138 6.25 13.44 -4.66
N THR A 139 5.57 12.66 -5.49
CA THR A 139 5.66 11.20 -5.47
C THR A 139 6.57 10.77 -6.62
N TRP A 140 7.72 10.23 -6.27
CA TRP A 140 8.67 9.62 -7.19
C TRP A 140 8.26 8.17 -7.45
N ILE A 141 8.28 7.73 -8.68
CA ILE A 141 7.76 6.42 -9.08
C ILE A 141 8.77 5.75 -10.00
N VAL A 142 9.08 4.48 -9.70
CA VAL A 142 9.84 3.59 -10.59
C VAL A 142 8.91 2.49 -11.07
N ARG A 143 8.75 2.37 -12.38
CA ARG A 143 7.87 1.39 -13.02
C ARG A 143 8.64 0.53 -14.01
N CYS A 144 8.50 -0.80 -13.92
CA CYS A 144 9.03 -1.74 -14.89
C CYS A 144 8.14 -1.76 -16.13
N ARG A 145 8.75 -1.75 -17.32
CA ARG A 145 8.03 -1.80 -18.59
C ARG A 145 7.45 -3.18 -18.87
N GLU A 146 8.24 -4.20 -18.61
CA GLU A 146 7.95 -5.59 -18.94
C GLU A 146 6.81 -6.14 -18.08
N SER A 147 6.92 -6.00 -16.77
CA SER A 147 5.87 -6.42 -15.83
C SER A 147 4.72 -5.41 -15.68
N LYS A 148 4.90 -4.17 -16.16
CA LYS A 148 4.00 -3.02 -15.91
C LYS A 148 3.86 -2.63 -14.43
N HIS A 149 4.55 -3.30 -13.51
CA HIS A 149 4.47 -3.06 -12.08
C HIS A 149 5.20 -1.78 -11.67
N VAL A 150 4.65 -1.11 -10.67
CA VAL A 150 5.38 -0.11 -9.89
C VAL A 150 6.30 -0.86 -8.94
N ILE A 151 7.61 -0.70 -9.12
CA ILE A 151 8.64 -1.38 -8.33
C ILE A 151 8.86 -0.65 -7.00
N ALA A 152 8.92 0.67 -7.06
CA ALA A 152 9.16 1.49 -5.89
C ALA A 152 8.54 2.87 -6.04
N TRP A 153 8.29 3.49 -4.91
CA TRP A 153 7.83 4.86 -4.82
C TRP A 153 8.37 5.56 -3.56
N HIS A 154 8.43 6.88 -3.61
CA HIS A 154 8.90 7.70 -2.51
C HIS A 154 8.18 9.05 -2.51
N ILE A 155 7.76 9.51 -1.32
CA ILE A 155 7.17 10.84 -1.15
C ILE A 155 8.21 11.78 -0.55
N SER A 156 8.37 12.95 -1.14
CA SER A 156 9.23 14.01 -0.62
C SER A 156 8.61 15.39 -0.78
N GLN A 157 9.00 16.33 0.06
CA GLN A 157 8.62 17.73 -0.06
C GLN A 157 9.55 18.46 -1.05
N THR A 158 10.73 17.92 -1.29
CA THR A 158 11.73 18.49 -2.17
C THR A 158 11.89 17.67 -3.44
N ARG A 159 12.50 18.27 -4.46
CA ARG A 159 12.83 17.64 -5.73
C ARG A 159 14.34 17.63 -5.92
N LEU A 160 15.05 17.06 -4.93
CA LEU A 160 16.51 17.07 -4.86
C LEU A 160 17.11 15.70 -5.21
N LEU A 161 18.42 15.67 -5.38
CA LEU A 161 19.19 14.45 -5.65
C LEU A 161 18.95 13.36 -4.58
N LYS A 162 18.81 13.74 -3.31
CA LYS A 162 18.52 12.79 -2.22
C LYS A 162 17.22 12.03 -2.43
N ASP A 163 16.21 12.68 -3.02
CA ASP A 163 14.87 12.12 -3.23
C ASP A 163 14.87 11.15 -4.41
N ALA A 164 15.54 11.52 -5.52
CA ALA A 164 15.79 10.63 -6.65
C ALA A 164 16.59 9.38 -6.24
N ARG A 165 17.61 9.56 -5.38
CA ARG A 165 18.36 8.43 -4.80
C ARG A 165 17.49 7.55 -3.92
N ALA A 166 16.62 8.13 -3.10
CA ALA A 166 15.77 7.37 -2.18
C ALA A 166 14.84 6.41 -2.93
N VAL A 167 14.21 6.84 -4.03
CA VAL A 167 13.34 5.97 -4.83
C VAL A 167 14.13 4.87 -5.55
N LEU A 168 15.31 5.20 -6.10
CA LEU A 168 16.16 4.21 -6.77
C LEU A 168 16.72 3.16 -5.80
N ARG A 169 17.14 3.57 -4.59
CA ARG A 169 17.57 2.65 -3.55
C ARG A 169 16.46 1.67 -3.16
N ARG A 170 15.23 2.16 -3.02
CA ARG A 170 14.06 1.30 -2.77
C ARG A 170 13.81 0.34 -3.92
N ALA A 171 13.93 0.81 -5.17
CA ALA A 171 13.76 -0.04 -6.34
C ALA A 171 14.83 -1.15 -6.40
N MET A 172 16.09 -0.81 -6.11
CA MET A 172 17.18 -1.80 -6.02
C MET A 172 16.99 -2.80 -4.88
N GLY A 173 16.46 -2.37 -3.73
CA GLY A 173 16.08 -3.27 -2.64
C GLY A 173 14.97 -4.22 -3.04
N GLN A 174 13.93 -3.74 -3.69
CA GLN A 174 12.80 -4.54 -4.16
C GLN A 174 13.20 -5.51 -5.27
N SER A 175 14.12 -5.12 -6.15
CA SER A 175 14.67 -5.99 -7.18
C SER A 175 15.70 -7.00 -6.66
N LYS A 176 15.93 -7.07 -5.33
CA LYS A 176 16.93 -7.93 -4.70
C LYS A 176 18.33 -7.75 -5.32
N GLY A 177 18.64 -6.53 -5.73
CA GLY A 177 19.92 -6.19 -6.37
C GLY A 177 19.99 -6.46 -7.87
N VAL A 178 18.95 -7.01 -8.48
CA VAL A 178 18.89 -7.18 -9.95
C VAL A 178 18.81 -5.81 -10.59
N ARG A 179 19.75 -5.54 -11.51
CA ARG A 179 19.84 -4.24 -12.19
C ARG A 179 18.99 -4.22 -13.46
N PRO A 180 18.40 -3.05 -13.79
CA PRO A 180 17.73 -2.87 -15.08
C PRO A 180 18.76 -2.82 -16.20
N GLU A 181 18.35 -3.20 -17.39
CA GLU A 181 19.15 -3.04 -18.61
C GLU A 181 19.12 -1.59 -19.10
N LYS A 182 17.99 -0.93 -18.88
CA LYS A 182 17.72 0.42 -19.35
C LYS A 182 16.91 1.22 -18.34
N ILE A 183 17.25 2.48 -18.18
CA ILE A 183 16.48 3.43 -17.38
C ILE A 183 16.05 4.59 -18.28
N ILE A 184 14.78 4.95 -18.27
CA ILE A 184 14.21 6.06 -19.03
C ILE A 184 13.68 7.11 -18.03
N THR A 185 14.05 8.37 -18.21
CA THR A 185 13.63 9.50 -17.38
C THR A 185 13.23 10.71 -18.24
N ASP A 186 12.59 11.71 -17.65
CA ASP A 186 12.17 12.96 -18.30
C ASP A 186 13.30 13.97 -18.52
N GLY A 187 14.51 13.68 -18.06
CA GLY A 187 15.66 14.59 -18.20
C GLY A 187 15.92 15.49 -16.98
N LEU A 188 15.24 15.24 -15.86
CA LEU A 188 15.57 15.91 -14.60
C LEU A 188 17.06 15.70 -14.28
N TRP A 189 17.80 16.78 -14.05
CA TRP A 189 19.27 16.78 -13.91
C TRP A 189 19.80 15.92 -12.75
N GLN A 190 18.97 15.60 -11.75
CA GLN A 190 19.32 14.74 -10.62
C GLN A 190 19.43 13.25 -11.00
N TYR A 191 18.72 12.80 -12.04
CA TYR A 191 18.66 11.37 -12.38
C TYR A 191 20.02 10.77 -12.75
N PRO A 192 20.86 11.39 -13.61
CA PRO A 192 22.15 10.79 -13.95
C PRO A 192 23.02 10.51 -12.74
N ALA A 193 23.11 11.47 -11.80
CA ALA A 193 23.89 11.32 -10.57
C ALA A 193 23.27 10.28 -9.61
N ALA A 194 21.94 10.24 -9.51
CA ALA A 194 21.23 9.27 -8.68
C ALA A 194 21.38 7.84 -9.21
N ILE A 195 21.23 7.64 -10.53
CA ILE A 195 21.40 6.34 -11.19
C ILE A 195 22.85 5.85 -11.00
N LYS A 196 23.84 6.70 -11.26
CA LYS A 196 25.24 6.36 -11.04
C LYS A 196 25.53 5.87 -9.62
N LYS A 197 24.91 6.49 -8.63
CA LYS A 197 25.19 6.22 -7.21
C LYS A 197 24.43 5.03 -6.64
N GLU A 198 23.18 4.82 -7.03
CA GLU A 198 22.31 3.81 -6.40
C GLU A 198 22.19 2.53 -7.25
N VAL A 199 22.21 2.64 -8.57
CA VAL A 199 22.12 1.47 -9.46
C VAL A 199 23.51 1.01 -9.88
N GLY A 200 24.47 1.89 -9.84
CA GLY A 200 25.88 1.64 -10.12
C GLY A 200 26.22 1.86 -11.58
N TRP A 201 27.45 2.29 -11.79
CA TRP A 201 28.08 2.39 -13.09
C TRP A 201 29.26 1.44 -13.08
N ASN A 202 29.05 0.22 -13.50
CA ASN A 202 30.18 -0.64 -13.81
C ASN A 202 30.57 -0.41 -15.27
N TRP A 203 31.57 0.42 -15.46
CA TRP A 203 32.08 0.80 -16.79
C TRP A 203 32.76 -0.38 -17.52
N ARG A 204 32.99 -1.51 -16.83
CA ARG A 204 33.63 -2.71 -17.39
C ARG A 204 32.68 -3.80 -17.85
N GLU A 205 31.51 -4.00 -17.19
CA GLU A 205 30.72 -5.20 -17.46
C GLU A 205 29.26 -5.03 -17.90
N GLN A 206 28.58 -3.98 -17.48
CA GLN A 206 27.23 -3.71 -17.99
C GLN A 206 26.88 -2.22 -17.85
N LYS A 207 26.97 -1.51 -18.95
CA LYS A 207 26.49 -0.13 -19.03
C LYS A 207 24.97 -0.11 -19.00
N ILE A 208 24.39 0.26 -17.86
CA ILE A 208 22.96 0.58 -17.81
C ILE A 208 22.73 1.73 -18.78
N LYS A 209 21.89 1.49 -19.77
CA LYS A 209 21.55 2.51 -20.76
C LYS A 209 20.60 3.52 -20.14
N HIS A 210 21.11 4.68 -19.76
CA HIS A 210 20.24 5.81 -19.38
C HIS A 210 19.78 6.55 -20.63
N VAL A 211 18.47 6.66 -20.80
CA VAL A 211 17.84 7.38 -21.92
C VAL A 211 17.01 8.53 -21.36
N ILE A 212 17.40 9.73 -21.74
CA ILE A 212 16.63 10.94 -21.47
C ILE A 212 15.56 11.06 -22.55
N SER A 213 14.32 10.98 -22.15
CA SER A 213 13.16 11.06 -23.04
C SER A 213 12.48 12.41 -22.86
N SER A 214 13.14 13.46 -23.35
CA SER A 214 12.59 14.81 -23.38
C SER A 214 11.70 14.99 -24.61
N GLY A 215 10.41 15.24 -24.39
CA GLY A 215 9.43 15.51 -25.43
C GLY A 215 8.09 14.83 -25.18
N ILE A 216 7.03 15.42 -25.73
CA ILE A 216 5.65 14.94 -25.55
C ILE A 216 5.52 13.50 -26.05
N GLY A 217 5.03 12.61 -25.20
CA GLY A 217 4.72 11.21 -25.53
C GLY A 217 5.90 10.24 -25.49
N LYS A 218 7.15 10.70 -25.37
CA LYS A 218 8.32 9.80 -25.36
C LYS A 218 8.43 8.97 -24.07
N ASN A 219 7.83 9.41 -22.96
CA ASN A 219 7.71 8.65 -21.72
C ASN A 219 6.24 8.26 -21.42
N ALA A 220 5.44 8.09 -22.50
CA ALA A 220 3.99 7.85 -22.42
C ALA A 220 3.60 6.72 -21.47
N PHE A 221 4.50 5.75 -21.28
CA PHE A 221 4.25 4.60 -20.42
C PHE A 221 4.06 4.99 -18.93
N ILE A 222 4.94 5.85 -18.40
CA ILE A 222 4.79 6.33 -17.01
C ILE A 222 3.88 7.55 -16.93
N GLU A 223 3.82 8.38 -17.98
CA GLU A 223 2.91 9.52 -18.07
C GLU A 223 1.44 9.08 -17.98
N ARG A 224 1.08 7.91 -18.57
CA ARG A 224 -0.26 7.33 -18.43
C ARG A 224 -0.57 7.02 -16.97
N LEU A 225 0.36 6.39 -16.26
CA LEU A 225 0.22 6.12 -14.82
C LEU A 225 0.04 7.41 -14.01
N ASN A 226 0.88 8.41 -14.27
CA ASN A 226 0.79 9.71 -13.61
C ASN A 226 -0.53 10.43 -13.91
N ARG A 227 -1.08 10.27 -15.11
CA ARG A 227 -2.41 10.81 -15.47
C ARG A 227 -3.52 10.15 -14.65
N GLU A 228 -3.46 8.84 -14.47
CA GLU A 228 -4.42 8.11 -13.63
C GLU A 228 -4.33 8.55 -12.17
N ILE A 229 -3.12 8.68 -11.63
CA ILE A 229 -2.88 9.21 -10.28
C ILE A 229 -3.46 10.63 -10.16
N LYS A 230 -3.13 11.53 -11.07
CA LYS A 230 -3.63 12.91 -11.06
C LYS A 230 -5.15 12.98 -11.14
N ARG A 231 -5.78 12.14 -11.97
CA ARG A 231 -7.24 12.01 -12.05
C ARG A 231 -7.83 11.62 -10.70
N ARG A 232 -7.22 10.66 -10.02
CA ARG A 232 -7.67 10.22 -8.70
C ARG A 232 -7.44 11.28 -7.62
N LEU A 233 -6.31 11.96 -7.64
CA LEU A 233 -5.98 13.02 -6.68
C LEU A 233 -6.91 14.24 -6.77
N LYS A 234 -7.49 14.53 -7.94
CA LYS A 234 -8.48 15.61 -8.08
C LYS A 234 -9.70 15.43 -7.17
N TRP A 235 -10.08 14.19 -6.82
CA TRP A 235 -11.20 13.90 -5.94
C TRP A 235 -10.92 14.21 -4.47
N PHE A 236 -9.65 14.32 -4.08
CA PHE A 236 -9.27 14.55 -2.69
C PHE A 236 -9.07 16.02 -2.35
N SER A 237 -8.98 16.92 -3.30
CA SER A 237 -8.47 18.28 -3.10
C SER A 237 -7.05 18.32 -2.53
N PHE A 238 -6.79 17.69 -1.39
CA PHE A 238 -5.46 17.49 -0.77
C PHE A 238 -5.52 16.49 0.39
N PHE A 239 -4.39 15.92 0.74
CA PHE A 239 -4.25 15.08 1.92
C PHE A 239 -4.09 15.93 3.18
N GLN A 240 -4.61 15.45 4.32
CA GLN A 240 -4.48 16.12 5.60
C GLN A 240 -3.14 15.85 6.30
N ALA A 241 -2.52 14.70 6.03
CA ALA A 241 -1.27 14.27 6.63
C ALA A 241 -0.47 13.38 5.67
N LEU A 242 0.85 13.33 5.90
CA LEU A 242 1.78 12.47 5.13
C LEU A 242 1.43 10.98 5.28
N GLU A 243 0.99 10.57 6.46
CA GLU A 243 0.55 9.21 6.76
C GLU A 243 -0.59 8.78 5.82
N GLY A 244 -1.61 9.63 5.66
CA GLY A 244 -2.73 9.37 4.73
C GLY A 244 -2.30 9.30 3.27
N ALA A 245 -1.34 10.13 2.85
CA ALA A 245 -0.77 10.09 1.52
C ALA A 245 0.02 8.78 1.30
N ASN A 246 0.86 8.39 2.27
CA ASN A 246 1.60 7.13 2.22
C ASN A 246 0.67 5.92 2.14
N ALA A 247 -0.37 5.85 2.97
CA ALA A 247 -1.35 4.77 2.93
C ALA A 247 -2.07 4.71 1.58
N PHE A 248 -2.49 5.86 1.06
CA PHE A 248 -3.14 5.93 -0.26
C PHE A 248 -2.23 5.42 -1.37
N PHE A 249 -1.00 5.94 -1.50
CA PHE A 249 -0.10 5.54 -2.57
C PHE A 249 0.31 4.08 -2.46
N GLY A 250 0.57 3.59 -1.24
CA GLY A 250 0.89 2.17 -1.02
C GLY A 250 -0.23 1.25 -1.48
N LEU A 251 -1.47 1.51 -1.08
CA LEU A 251 -2.65 0.77 -1.49
C LEU A 251 -2.91 0.91 -3.01
N TRP A 252 -2.79 2.12 -3.54
CA TRP A 252 -3.04 2.38 -4.95
C TRP A 252 -2.05 1.63 -5.85
N PHE A 253 -0.76 1.64 -5.53
CA PHE A 253 0.25 0.89 -6.28
C PHE A 253 0.10 -0.62 -6.12
N TYR A 254 -0.29 -1.09 -4.94
CA TYR A 254 -0.63 -2.49 -4.72
C TYR A 254 -1.76 -2.94 -5.67
N HIS A 255 -2.88 -2.23 -5.69
CA HIS A 255 -3.99 -2.52 -6.59
C HIS A 255 -3.60 -2.40 -8.07
N HIS A 256 -2.81 -1.39 -8.43
CA HIS A 256 -2.31 -1.24 -9.79
C HIS A 256 -1.51 -2.48 -10.22
N ASN A 257 -0.62 -2.97 -9.36
CA ASN A 257 0.21 -4.13 -9.65
C ASN A 257 -0.60 -5.42 -9.75
N THR A 258 -1.58 -5.64 -8.88
CA THR A 258 -2.46 -6.82 -8.95
C THR A 258 -3.32 -6.85 -10.21
N HIS A 259 -3.75 -5.70 -10.72
CA HIS A 259 -4.52 -5.60 -11.96
C HIS A 259 -3.67 -5.52 -13.23
N ALA A 260 -2.36 -5.30 -13.12
CA ALA A 260 -1.45 -5.30 -14.26
C ALA A 260 -1.16 -6.73 -14.81
N LEU A 261 -1.48 -7.74 -14.02
CA LEU A 261 -1.30 -9.16 -14.35
C LEU A 261 -2.52 -9.76 -15.08
N THR A 262 -3.65 -9.06 -15.11
CA THR A 262 -4.87 -9.40 -15.85
C THR A 262 -4.99 -8.55 -17.12
#